data_f6a003f1ee4197dc8a62bc5a9df5b458
#
_entry.id   f6a003f1ee4197dc8a62bc5a9df5b458
#
_cell.length_a   1.000
_cell.length_b   1.000
_cell.length_c   1.000
_cell.angle_alpha   90.00
_cell.angle_beta   90.00
_cell.angle_gamma   90.00
#
_symmetry.space_group_name_H-M   'P 1'
#
loop_
_entity.id
_entity.type
_entity.pdbx_description
1 polymer ?
#
loop_
_entity_poly.entity_id
_entity_poly.type
_entity_poly.pdbx_seq_one_letter_code
_entity_poly.pdbx_strand_id
1 'polypeptide(L)'
;PFSTIDKYFAEQAAMNSYPFFVCGQMVLLESPELATALSALSQMEQEIIFLYYFQRWTHREIGQRYGRAGNTTGRRIQMILRQLRAKLEGLSYEPATSL
;
A
#
# COMPACT_ATOMS: atom_id res chain seq x y z
N PRO A 1 -3.67 -7.92 -12.27
CA PRO A 1 -3.78 -6.52 -12.02
C PRO A 1 -3.13 -6.10 -10.74
N PHE A 2 -3.25 -6.90 -9.70
CA PHE A 2 -2.60 -6.50 -8.49
C PHE A 2 -1.35 -7.33 -8.21
N SER A 3 -0.96 -8.16 -9.14
CA SER A 3 0.17 -9.06 -8.89
C SER A 3 1.46 -8.30 -8.60
N THR A 4 1.65 -7.15 -9.25
CA THR A 4 2.85 -6.38 -9.01
C THR A 4 2.88 -5.87 -7.58
N ILE A 5 1.75 -5.40 -7.08
CA ILE A 5 1.67 -4.91 -5.71
C ILE A 5 1.80 -6.06 -4.73
N ASP A 6 1.11 -7.17 -5.00
CA ASP A 6 1.16 -8.31 -4.12
C ASP A 6 2.58 -8.83 -3.96
N LYS A 7 3.38 -8.76 -5.01
CA LYS A 7 4.75 -9.22 -4.93
C LYS A 7 5.53 -8.41 -3.89
N TYR A 8 5.35 -7.09 -3.85
CA TYR A 8 6.06 -6.27 -2.89
C TYR A 8 5.62 -6.57 -1.46
N PHE A 9 4.35 -6.89 -1.27
CA PHE A 9 3.86 -7.17 0.08
C PHE A 9 4.20 -8.60 0.52
N ALA A 10 4.35 -9.50 -0.42
CA ALA A 10 4.61 -10.88 -0.06
C ALA A 10 6.05 -11.13 0.33
N GLU A 11 6.97 -10.37 -0.19
CA GLU A 11 8.37 -10.58 0.09
C GLU A 11 8.78 -9.73 1.26
N GLN A 12 8.56 -10.25 2.47
CA GLN A 12 8.87 -9.49 3.67
C GLN A 12 10.01 -10.08 4.47
N ALA A 13 10.78 -10.92 3.88
CA ALA A 13 11.83 -11.59 4.60
C ALA A 13 13.11 -10.85 4.50
N ALA A 14 13.23 -9.78 5.10
CA ALA A 14 14.20 -8.89 4.74
C ALA A 14 15.53 -8.98 5.34
N MET A 15 16.50 -8.77 4.56
CA MET A 15 17.83 -8.53 5.04
C MET A 15 17.92 -7.04 5.30
N ASN A 16 17.28 -6.22 4.49
CA ASN A 16 17.23 -4.79 4.73
C ASN A 16 15.78 -4.44 4.97
N SER A 17 15.50 -3.79 6.07
CA SER A 17 14.15 -3.46 6.42
C SER A 17 13.97 -1.98 6.54
N TYR A 18 12.84 -1.51 6.08
CA TYR A 18 12.51 -0.10 6.10
C TYR A 18 11.28 0.07 6.99
N PRO A 19 11.40 0.78 8.11
CA PRO A 19 10.28 0.90 9.04
C PRO A 19 9.19 1.79 8.48
N PHE A 20 7.96 1.39 8.68
CA PHE A 20 6.81 2.13 8.24
C PHE A 20 5.80 2.14 9.38
N PHE A 21 5.46 3.32 9.88
CA PHE A 21 4.60 3.43 11.04
C PHE A 21 3.17 3.74 10.58
N VAL A 22 2.24 2.92 11.00
CA VAL A 22 0.84 3.10 10.64
C VAL A 22 -0.03 2.47 11.70
N CYS A 23 -1.14 3.13 12.05
CA CYS A 23 -2.08 2.64 13.05
C CYS A 23 -1.39 2.31 14.38
N GLY A 24 -0.41 3.10 14.74
CA GLY A 24 0.30 2.88 15.99
C GLY A 24 1.24 1.68 16.00
N GLN A 25 1.51 1.10 14.86
CA GLN A 25 2.36 -0.06 14.77
C GLN A 25 3.50 0.19 13.79
N MET A 26 4.61 -0.49 14.00
CA MET A 26 5.71 -0.41 13.08
C MET A 26 5.69 -1.65 12.21
N VAL A 27 5.75 -1.44 10.90
CA VAL A 27 5.80 -2.52 9.94
C VAL A 27 7.16 -2.42 9.24
N LEU A 28 7.86 -3.53 9.13
CA LEU A 28 9.15 -3.54 8.46
C LEU A 28 8.94 -3.94 7.01
N LEU A 29 9.32 -3.07 6.11
CA LEU A 29 9.16 -3.33 4.69
C LEU A 29 10.50 -3.69 4.10
N GLU A 30 10.47 -4.64 3.18
CA GLU A 30 11.69 -5.09 2.56
C GLU A 30 12.07 -4.22 1.36
N SER A 31 11.11 -3.64 0.72
CA SER A 31 11.34 -2.90 -0.50
C SER A 31 11.41 -1.40 -0.24
N PRO A 32 12.52 -0.75 -0.62
CA PRO A 32 12.59 0.70 -0.46
C PRO A 32 11.59 1.40 -1.39
N GLU A 33 11.28 0.79 -2.54
CA GLU A 33 10.30 1.37 -3.45
C GLU A 33 8.93 1.37 -2.79
N LEU A 34 8.58 0.28 -2.11
CA LEU A 34 7.30 0.21 -1.44
C LEU A 34 7.24 1.22 -0.30
N ALA A 35 8.31 1.34 0.47
CA ALA A 35 8.34 2.29 1.57
C ALA A 35 8.16 3.72 1.05
N THR A 36 8.80 4.06 -0.05
CA THR A 36 8.69 5.39 -0.63
C THR A 36 7.28 5.62 -1.16
N ALA A 37 6.72 4.64 -1.86
CA ALA A 37 5.39 4.78 -2.44
C ALA A 37 4.33 4.93 -1.35
N LEU A 38 4.43 4.13 -0.28
CA LEU A 38 3.47 4.22 0.81
C LEU A 38 3.60 5.56 1.52
N SER A 39 4.81 6.06 1.67
CA SER A 39 5.00 7.34 2.35
C SER A 39 4.38 8.50 1.58
N ALA A 40 4.18 8.33 0.29
CA ALA A 40 3.56 9.38 -0.51
C ALA A 40 2.04 9.39 -0.43
N LEU A 41 1.44 8.38 0.19
CA LEU A 41 0.00 8.34 0.35
C LEU A 41 -0.42 9.15 1.58
N SER A 42 -1.66 9.56 1.63
CA SER A 42 -2.18 10.25 2.81
C SER A 42 -2.24 9.27 3.97
N GLN A 43 -2.35 9.81 5.18
CA GLN A 43 -2.40 8.96 6.36
C GLN A 43 -3.57 7.99 6.29
N MET A 44 -4.74 8.47 5.87
CA MET A 44 -5.91 7.61 5.77
C MET A 44 -5.67 6.50 4.74
N GLU A 45 -5.05 6.83 3.62
CA GLU A 45 -4.77 5.84 2.60
C GLU A 45 -3.77 4.80 3.10
N GLN A 46 -2.77 5.23 3.86
CA GLN A 46 -1.81 4.32 4.44
C GLN A 46 -2.51 3.35 5.41
N GLU A 47 -3.44 3.87 6.22
CA GLU A 47 -4.17 3.03 7.16
C GLU A 47 -5.02 2.00 6.43
N ILE A 48 -5.69 2.42 5.37
CA ILE A 48 -6.54 1.50 4.61
C ILE A 48 -5.70 0.38 4.00
N ILE A 49 -4.55 0.72 3.44
CA ILE A 49 -3.67 -0.29 2.86
C ILE A 49 -3.15 -1.24 3.95
N PHE A 50 -2.81 -0.70 5.12
CA PHE A 50 -2.35 -1.53 6.23
C PHE A 50 -3.44 -2.53 6.65
N LEU A 51 -4.67 -2.04 6.81
CA LEU A 51 -5.76 -2.92 7.20
C LEU A 51 -6.04 -3.97 6.14
N TYR A 52 -5.97 -3.58 4.89
CA TYR A 52 -6.30 -4.49 3.81
C TYR A 52 -5.22 -5.55 3.58
N TYR A 53 -3.96 -5.17 3.52
CA TYR A 53 -2.89 -6.11 3.20
C TYR A 53 -2.24 -6.77 4.41
N PHE A 54 -2.10 -6.06 5.49
CA PHE A 54 -1.40 -6.63 6.64
C PHE A 54 -2.34 -7.24 7.66
N GLN A 55 -3.52 -6.64 7.83
CA GLN A 55 -4.49 -7.17 8.79
C GLN A 55 -5.56 -8.01 8.13
N ARG A 56 -5.58 -8.03 6.81
CA ARG A 56 -6.51 -8.85 6.03
C ARG A 56 -7.97 -8.53 6.29
N TRP A 57 -8.27 -7.27 6.51
CA TRP A 57 -9.65 -6.85 6.71
C TRP A 57 -10.38 -6.88 5.38
N THR A 58 -11.68 -7.19 5.43
CA THR A 58 -12.52 -7.13 4.24
C THR A 58 -12.90 -5.69 3.96
N HIS A 59 -13.42 -5.45 2.76
CA HIS A 59 -13.92 -4.12 2.41
C HIS A 59 -14.99 -3.67 3.39
N ARG A 60 -15.83 -4.60 3.83
CA ARG A 60 -16.91 -4.28 4.75
C ARG A 60 -16.36 -3.84 6.10
N GLU A 61 -15.38 -4.57 6.60
CA GLU A 61 -14.78 -4.23 7.88
C GLU A 61 -14.09 -2.88 7.83
N ILE A 62 -13.37 -2.60 6.76
CA ILE A 62 -12.72 -1.32 6.60
C ILE A 62 -13.78 -0.22 6.48
N GLY A 63 -14.84 -0.49 5.72
CA GLY A 63 -15.93 0.46 5.58
C GLY A 63 -16.58 0.81 6.89
N GLN A 64 -16.78 -0.19 7.75
CA GLN A 64 -17.37 0.05 9.06
C GLN A 64 -16.49 0.96 9.91
N ARG A 65 -15.19 0.78 9.82
CA ARG A 65 -14.28 1.61 10.61
C ARG A 65 -14.36 3.08 10.17
N TYR A 66 -14.59 3.32 8.88
CA TYR A 66 -14.60 4.69 8.37
C TYR A 66 -16.02 5.20 8.05
N GLY A 67 -17.04 4.45 8.43
CA GLY A 67 -18.41 4.88 8.23
C GLY A 67 -18.88 4.87 6.80
N ARG A 68 -18.40 3.91 6.00
CA ARG A 68 -18.76 3.83 4.59
C ARG A 68 -19.27 2.45 4.23
N ALA A 69 -20.07 2.40 3.17
CA ALA A 69 -20.57 1.12 2.69
C ALA A 69 -19.44 0.30 2.07
N GLY A 70 -19.61 -1.00 2.05
CA GLY A 70 -18.58 -1.89 1.54
C GLY A 70 -18.23 -1.65 0.09
N ASN A 71 -19.23 -1.39 -0.76
CA ASN A 71 -18.94 -1.18 -2.17
C ASN A 71 -18.21 0.15 -2.40
N THR A 72 -18.53 1.18 -1.62
CA THR A 72 -17.83 2.45 -1.70
C THR A 72 -16.38 2.25 -1.25
N THR A 73 -16.19 1.49 -0.19
CA THR A 73 -14.86 1.18 0.34
C THR A 73 -14.06 0.41 -0.69
N GLY A 74 -14.69 -0.54 -1.36
CA GLY A 74 -14.01 -1.31 -2.39
C GLY A 74 -13.49 -0.44 -3.51
N ARG A 75 -14.30 0.53 -3.96
CA ARG A 75 -13.86 1.44 -5.00
C ARG A 75 -12.70 2.32 -4.52
N ARG A 76 -12.77 2.75 -3.27
CA ARG A 76 -11.72 3.57 -2.69
C ARG A 76 -10.41 2.79 -2.65
N ILE A 77 -10.48 1.53 -2.21
CA ILE A 77 -9.30 0.68 -2.15
C ILE A 77 -8.73 0.50 -3.56
N GLN A 78 -9.58 0.29 -4.55
CA GLN A 78 -9.13 0.14 -5.93
C GLN A 78 -8.38 1.39 -6.39
N MET A 79 -8.88 2.56 -6.06
CA MET A 79 -8.23 3.80 -6.44
C MET A 79 -6.87 3.94 -5.76
N ILE A 80 -6.80 3.61 -4.47
CA ILE A 80 -5.56 3.70 -3.73
C ILE A 80 -4.53 2.73 -4.31
N LEU A 81 -4.96 1.51 -4.63
CA LEU A 81 -4.06 0.52 -5.21
C LEU A 81 -3.57 0.95 -6.58
N ARG A 82 -4.42 1.62 -7.34
CA ARG A 82 -4.02 2.11 -8.65
C ARG A 82 -2.96 3.19 -8.51
N GLN A 83 -3.14 4.09 -7.56
CA GLN A 83 -2.15 5.12 -7.29
C GLN A 83 -0.84 4.51 -6.80
N LEU A 84 -0.94 3.53 -5.92
CA LEU A 84 0.24 2.88 -5.38
C LEU A 84 1.01 2.17 -6.48
N ARG A 85 0.32 1.48 -7.36
CA ARG A 85 0.97 0.78 -8.46
C ARG A 85 1.67 1.77 -9.38
N ALA A 86 1.02 2.90 -9.67
CA ALA A 86 1.64 3.90 -10.53
C ALA A 86 2.92 4.44 -9.91
N LYS A 87 2.91 4.65 -8.60
CA LYS A 87 4.10 5.14 -7.92
C LYS A 87 5.21 4.09 -7.95
N LEU A 88 4.86 2.84 -7.74
CA LEU A 88 5.85 1.76 -7.76
C LEU A 88 6.45 1.61 -9.16
N GLU A 89 5.64 1.71 -10.17
CA GLU A 89 6.12 1.59 -11.54
C GLU A 89 7.04 2.77 -11.87
N GLY A 90 6.71 3.96 -11.40
CA GLY A 90 7.55 5.11 -11.64
C GLY A 90 8.88 5.03 -10.93
N LEU A 91 8.91 4.38 -9.76
CA LEU A 91 10.16 4.24 -9.04
C LEU A 91 11.03 3.12 -9.61
N SER A 92 10.39 2.07 -10.11
CA SER A 92 11.13 0.97 -10.66
C SER A 92 11.57 1.22 -12.09
N TYR A 93 10.83 2.02 -12.82
CA TYR A 93 11.13 2.28 -14.19
C TYR A 93 12.27 3.27 -14.25
N GLU A 94 13.27 2.98 -15.03
CA GLU A 94 14.41 3.81 -15.06
C GLU A 94 14.25 4.96 -15.97
N PRO A 95 13.95 6.04 -15.46
CA PRO A 95 13.60 7.13 -16.29
C PRO A 95 14.73 7.85 -16.85
N ALA A 96 15.79 7.34 -16.69
CA ALA A 96 16.86 7.98 -17.18
C ALA A 96 16.69 8.39 -18.47
N THR A 97 15.97 7.67 -18.86
CA THR A 97 15.68 7.94 -20.02
C THR A 97 15.15 9.18 -20.16
N SER A 98 14.58 9.49 -19.32
CA SER A 98 13.91 10.63 -19.45
C SER A 98 14.78 11.70 -19.68
N LEU A 99 15.47 11.64 -19.81
CA LEU A 99 16.06 12.70 -20.09
C LEU A 99 15.99 13.24 -20.91
#